data_74f94907c1356bd2e751368754ac70ee
#
_entry.id   74f94907c1356bd2e751368754ac70ee
#
_cell.length_a   1.000
_cell.length_b   1.000
_cell.length_c   1.000
_cell.angle_alpha   90.00
_cell.angle_beta   90.00
_cell.angle_gamma   90.00
#
_symmetry.space_group_name_H-M   'P 1'
#
loop_
_entity.id
_entity.type
_entity.pdbx_description
1 polymer ?
#
loop_
_entity_poly.entity_id
_entity_poly.type
_entity_poly.pdbx_seq_one_letter_code
_entity_poly.pdbx_strand_id
1 'polypeptide(L)'
;GVAGNGPGSQPGQGLYNKAELDRNGDGITDITDDACGDLPYFKMVKNLGTVTANANGTYTVTYQVIVSNAGGAAGSYSLKDTPQFDNDVTINNGSYSGQASGAMNTSGSTTLATNATIAAGSTHTYNVSFNVSLNLEPGSADGGDNVYTACGVAGNGPGSQPGQGLYNK
;
A
#
# COMPACT_ATOMS: atom_id res chain seq x y z
N GLY A 1 -10.47 -18.28 -4.35
CA GLY A 1 -11.51 -18.76 -5.25
C GLY A 1 -11.53 -18.03 -6.57
N VAL A 2 -12.24 -18.57 -7.51
CA VAL A 2 -12.51 -17.90 -8.79
C VAL A 2 -13.75 -17.03 -8.59
N ALA A 3 -13.82 -15.87 -9.25
CA ALA A 3 -15.03 -15.05 -9.24
C ALA A 3 -16.23 -15.91 -9.67
N GLY A 4 -17.26 -15.99 -8.81
CA GLY A 4 -18.40 -16.85 -9.06
C GLY A 4 -18.34 -18.21 -8.39
N ASN A 5 -17.61 -18.35 -7.27
CA ASN A 5 -17.60 -19.54 -6.42
C ASN A 5 -19.05 -19.92 -6.03
N GLY A 6 -19.70 -20.63 -6.89
CA GLY A 6 -21.03 -21.18 -6.69
C GLY A 6 -20.99 -22.70 -6.72
N PRO A 7 -22.16 -23.36 -6.77
CA PRO A 7 -22.24 -24.81 -6.97
C PRO A 7 -21.34 -25.23 -8.15
N GLY A 8 -20.41 -26.15 -7.91
CA GLY A 8 -19.42 -26.59 -8.88
C GLY A 8 -18.02 -26.01 -8.71
N SER A 9 -17.74 -25.27 -7.63
CA SER A 9 -16.38 -24.90 -7.23
C SER A 9 -15.53 -26.13 -6.99
N GLN A 10 -14.21 -25.99 -7.20
CA GLN A 10 -13.30 -27.14 -7.18
C GLN A 10 -12.63 -27.32 -5.82
N PRO A 11 -12.39 -28.57 -5.37
CA PRO A 11 -11.59 -28.85 -4.18
C PRO A 11 -10.23 -28.14 -4.22
N GLY A 12 -9.78 -27.63 -3.07
CA GLY A 12 -8.52 -26.90 -2.94
C GLY A 12 -8.58 -25.44 -3.37
N GLN A 13 -9.76 -24.91 -3.67
CA GLN A 13 -9.96 -23.49 -4.00
C GLN A 13 -10.75 -22.77 -2.90
N GLY A 14 -10.25 -21.61 -2.44
CA GLY A 14 -10.91 -20.81 -1.42
C GLY A 14 -11.29 -21.63 -0.18
N LEU A 15 -12.52 -21.45 0.29
CA LEU A 15 -13.09 -22.16 1.45
C LEU A 15 -14.07 -23.24 0.97
N TYR A 16 -13.67 -24.07 0.03
CA TYR A 16 -14.48 -25.17 -0.47
C TYR A 16 -14.78 -26.19 0.63
N ASN A 17 -16.05 -26.52 0.80
CA ASN A 17 -16.51 -27.58 1.70
C ASN A 17 -17.59 -28.42 1.03
N LYS A 18 -17.46 -29.74 1.14
CA LYS A 18 -18.38 -30.73 0.57
C LYS A 18 -19.05 -31.52 1.69
N ALA A 19 -20.33 -31.75 1.55
CA ALA A 19 -21.12 -32.67 2.38
C ALA A 19 -21.57 -33.89 1.58
N GLU A 20 -21.59 -35.04 2.23
CA GLU A 20 -21.99 -36.32 1.65
C GLU A 20 -23.01 -37.00 2.56
N LEU A 21 -24.10 -37.50 1.99
CA LEU A 21 -25.16 -38.16 2.68
C LEU A 21 -25.36 -39.58 2.11
N ASP A 22 -25.30 -40.57 2.98
CA ASP A 22 -25.73 -41.96 2.75
C ASP A 22 -27.09 -42.16 3.45
N ARG A 23 -28.15 -42.42 2.70
CA ARG A 23 -29.53 -42.49 3.20
C ARG A 23 -29.87 -43.81 3.85
N ASN A 24 -29.17 -44.88 3.52
CA ASN A 24 -29.49 -46.24 3.94
C ASN A 24 -28.42 -46.89 4.82
N GLY A 25 -27.29 -46.24 4.98
CA GLY A 25 -26.18 -46.72 5.82
C GLY A 25 -25.37 -47.84 5.19
N ASP A 26 -25.35 -47.95 3.87
CA ASP A 26 -24.61 -49.01 3.15
C ASP A 26 -23.15 -48.62 2.85
N GLY A 27 -22.74 -47.40 3.22
CA GLY A 27 -21.41 -46.87 3.00
C GLY A 27 -21.20 -46.22 1.62
N ILE A 28 -22.27 -46.09 0.84
CA ILE A 28 -22.27 -45.45 -0.47
C ILE A 28 -22.95 -44.08 -0.38
N THR A 29 -22.31 -43.06 -0.82
CA THR A 29 -22.89 -41.69 -0.85
C THR A 29 -24.03 -41.61 -1.87
N ASP A 30 -25.23 -41.26 -1.43
CA ASP A 30 -26.40 -41.06 -2.27
C ASP A 30 -26.58 -39.63 -2.77
N ILE A 31 -26.19 -38.66 -1.93
CA ILE A 31 -26.40 -37.25 -2.22
C ILE A 31 -25.11 -36.51 -1.82
N THR A 32 -24.70 -35.59 -2.67
CA THR A 32 -23.58 -34.67 -2.38
C THR A 32 -24.03 -33.25 -2.62
N ASP A 33 -23.53 -32.33 -1.77
CA ASP A 33 -23.70 -30.91 -1.97
C ASP A 33 -22.42 -30.21 -1.52
N ASP A 34 -22.12 -29.05 -2.09
CA ASP A 34 -20.93 -28.31 -1.78
C ASP A 34 -21.16 -26.79 -1.73
N ALA A 35 -20.30 -26.10 -0.98
CA ALA A 35 -20.28 -24.66 -0.89
C ALA A 35 -18.83 -24.14 -0.90
N CYS A 36 -18.63 -22.96 -1.44
CA CYS A 36 -17.33 -22.31 -1.45
C CYS A 36 -17.46 -20.84 -1.04
N GLY A 37 -16.64 -20.44 -0.09
CA GLY A 37 -16.42 -19.04 0.27
C GLY A 37 -15.08 -18.52 -0.26
N ASP A 38 -14.87 -17.24 -0.11
CA ASP A 38 -13.59 -16.58 -0.46
C ASP A 38 -13.08 -15.76 0.72
N LEU A 39 -11.82 -15.37 0.64
CA LEU A 39 -11.12 -14.56 1.63
C LEU A 39 -10.71 -13.22 1.03
N PRO A 40 -10.37 -12.20 1.85
CA PRO A 40 -9.81 -10.97 1.33
C PRO A 40 -8.43 -11.24 0.70
N TYR A 41 -8.15 -10.56 -0.41
CA TYR A 41 -6.85 -10.60 -1.08
C TYR A 41 -6.37 -9.16 -1.34
N PHE A 42 -5.42 -8.71 -0.52
CA PHE A 42 -4.91 -7.35 -0.58
C PHE A 42 -3.80 -7.19 -1.61
N LYS A 43 -3.85 -6.06 -2.31
CA LYS A 43 -2.76 -5.53 -3.15
C LYS A 43 -2.50 -4.09 -2.74
N MET A 44 -1.24 -3.66 -2.88
CA MET A 44 -0.84 -2.29 -2.64
C MET A 44 0.07 -1.82 -3.77
N VAL A 45 -0.14 -0.58 -4.22
CA VAL A 45 0.73 0.13 -5.17
C VAL A 45 1.03 1.50 -4.59
N LYS A 46 2.28 1.93 -4.70
CA LYS A 46 2.72 3.29 -4.36
C LYS A 46 3.36 3.92 -5.59
N ASN A 47 2.88 5.09 -5.96
CA ASN A 47 3.36 5.85 -7.10
C ASN A 47 3.91 7.21 -6.65
N LEU A 48 5.01 7.65 -7.25
CA LEU A 48 5.37 9.05 -7.23
C LEU A 48 4.36 9.83 -8.10
N GLY A 49 3.83 10.92 -7.54
CA GLY A 49 3.00 11.86 -8.26
C GLY A 49 3.83 12.94 -8.95
N THR A 50 3.80 14.14 -8.42
CA THR A 50 4.52 15.31 -8.97
C THR A 50 5.58 15.83 -8.01
N VAL A 51 6.63 16.43 -8.57
CA VAL A 51 7.56 17.30 -7.85
C VAL A 51 7.44 18.69 -8.47
N THR A 52 6.99 19.68 -7.68
CA THR A 52 6.68 21.03 -8.16
C THR A 52 7.51 22.06 -7.37
N ALA A 53 8.22 22.92 -8.08
CA ALA A 53 8.93 24.03 -7.45
C ALA A 53 7.93 25.11 -7.00
N ASN A 54 8.14 25.62 -5.77
CA ASN A 54 7.36 26.70 -5.19
C ASN A 54 8.11 28.04 -5.33
N ALA A 55 7.38 29.15 -5.34
CA ALA A 55 7.97 30.49 -5.52
C ALA A 55 8.94 30.90 -4.38
N ASN A 56 8.85 30.23 -3.23
CA ASN A 56 9.71 30.50 -2.06
C ASN A 56 10.98 29.62 -2.01
N GLY A 57 11.32 28.94 -3.10
CA GLY A 57 12.50 28.09 -3.18
C GLY A 57 12.35 26.68 -2.57
N THR A 58 11.16 26.34 -2.08
CA THR A 58 10.85 24.96 -1.64
C THR A 58 10.25 24.15 -2.78
N TYR A 59 10.03 22.86 -2.53
CA TYR A 59 9.38 21.96 -3.47
C TYR A 59 8.21 21.25 -2.79
N THR A 60 7.16 20.99 -3.56
CA THR A 60 6.08 20.10 -3.15
C THR A 60 6.23 18.77 -3.88
N VAL A 61 6.36 17.69 -3.14
CA VAL A 61 6.38 16.32 -3.68
C VAL A 61 5.14 15.57 -3.26
N THR A 62 4.53 14.84 -4.19
CA THR A 62 3.33 14.07 -3.92
C THR A 62 3.53 12.59 -4.23
N TYR A 63 2.83 11.73 -3.48
CA TYR A 63 2.77 10.30 -3.70
C TYR A 63 1.31 9.85 -3.60
N GLN A 64 1.02 8.72 -4.22
CA GLN A 64 -0.28 8.06 -4.10
C GLN A 64 -0.07 6.62 -3.67
N VAL A 65 -0.73 6.23 -2.57
CA VAL A 65 -0.79 4.85 -2.10
C VAL A 65 -2.20 4.31 -2.34
N ILE A 66 -2.29 3.20 -3.05
CA ILE A 66 -3.55 2.55 -3.43
C ILE A 66 -3.56 1.16 -2.78
N VAL A 67 -4.54 0.90 -1.93
CA VAL A 67 -4.80 -0.42 -1.34
C VAL A 67 -6.08 -0.97 -1.95
N SER A 68 -6.02 -2.15 -2.52
CA SER A 68 -7.19 -2.83 -3.10
C SER A 68 -7.40 -4.21 -2.48
N ASN A 69 -8.65 -4.60 -2.35
CA ASN A 69 -9.05 -5.94 -1.98
C ASN A 69 -9.62 -6.65 -3.21
N ALA A 70 -8.82 -7.51 -3.82
CA ALA A 70 -9.20 -8.29 -5.00
C ALA A 70 -9.85 -9.64 -4.65
N GLY A 71 -10.04 -9.92 -3.35
CA GLY A 71 -10.74 -11.12 -2.88
C GLY A 71 -12.25 -10.96 -2.82
N GLY A 72 -12.93 -12.06 -2.54
CA GLY A 72 -14.41 -12.13 -2.48
C GLY A 72 -15.02 -11.80 -1.13
N ALA A 73 -14.22 -11.55 -0.09
CA ALA A 73 -14.69 -11.16 1.24
C ALA A 73 -14.11 -9.81 1.66
N ALA A 74 -14.81 -9.10 2.55
CA ALA A 74 -14.26 -7.91 3.19
C ALA A 74 -13.09 -8.29 4.10
N GLY A 75 -12.15 -7.36 4.27
CA GLY A 75 -11.02 -7.52 5.18
C GLY A 75 -10.61 -6.20 5.81
N SER A 76 -9.68 -6.25 6.76
CA SER A 76 -9.15 -5.07 7.43
C SER A 76 -7.63 -5.00 7.28
N TYR A 77 -7.09 -3.77 7.20
CA TYR A 77 -5.66 -3.52 7.09
C TYR A 77 -5.24 -2.31 7.92
N SER A 78 -3.97 -2.25 8.24
CA SER A 78 -3.31 -1.04 8.75
C SER A 78 -2.24 -0.61 7.77
N LEU A 79 -2.08 0.70 7.58
CA LEU A 79 -1.16 1.29 6.61
C LEU A 79 -0.27 2.32 7.28
N LYS A 80 1.03 2.25 7.02
CA LYS A 80 2.03 3.24 7.41
C LYS A 80 2.76 3.75 6.17
N ASP A 81 3.22 4.97 6.24
CA ASP A 81 4.07 5.64 5.25
C ASP A 81 5.29 6.25 5.95
N THR A 82 6.46 6.13 5.34
CA THR A 82 7.71 6.57 5.96
C THR A 82 8.56 7.30 4.93
N PRO A 83 8.71 8.65 5.04
CA PRO A 83 9.68 9.37 4.23
C PRO A 83 11.09 8.95 4.62
N GLN A 84 11.89 8.61 3.64
CA GLN A 84 13.31 8.23 3.79
C GLN A 84 14.10 8.96 2.70
N PHE A 85 13.91 10.29 2.65
CA PHE A 85 14.55 11.17 1.69
C PHE A 85 16.05 11.23 1.94
N ASP A 86 16.75 11.74 0.95
CA ASP A 86 18.17 12.05 1.04
C ASP A 86 18.45 13.03 2.19
N ASN A 87 19.64 12.98 2.77
CA ASN A 87 20.01 13.85 3.88
C ASN A 87 20.23 15.32 3.47
N ASP A 88 20.39 15.61 2.18
CA ASP A 88 20.35 16.97 1.61
C ASP A 88 18.92 17.52 1.47
N VAL A 89 17.88 16.71 1.79
CA VAL A 89 16.48 17.10 1.68
C VAL A 89 15.85 17.26 3.06
N THR A 90 15.49 18.47 3.42
CA THR A 90 14.77 18.78 4.66
C THR A 90 13.27 18.74 4.42
N ILE A 91 12.54 17.94 5.20
CA ILE A 91 11.06 17.91 5.20
C ILE A 91 10.56 19.03 6.12
N ASN A 92 9.96 20.06 5.55
CA ASN A 92 9.40 21.18 6.31
C ASN A 92 8.08 20.82 6.96
N ASN A 93 7.19 20.15 6.23
CA ASN A 93 5.91 19.63 6.69
C ASN A 93 5.38 18.61 5.69
N GLY A 94 4.31 17.91 6.06
CA GLY A 94 3.61 16.99 5.18
C GLY A 94 2.17 16.74 5.64
N SER A 95 1.37 16.25 4.72
CA SER A 95 -0.04 15.89 4.95
C SER A 95 -0.44 14.70 4.09
N TYR A 96 -1.52 14.04 4.48
CA TYR A 96 -2.18 13.04 3.64
C TYR A 96 -3.68 13.28 3.61
N SER A 97 -4.31 12.82 2.54
CA SER A 97 -5.76 12.94 2.29
C SER A 97 -6.27 11.74 1.48
N GLY A 98 -7.59 11.67 1.31
CA GLY A 98 -8.27 10.58 0.57
C GLY A 98 -9.13 9.74 1.50
N GLN A 99 -8.87 8.45 1.63
CA GLN A 99 -9.62 7.55 2.52
C GLN A 99 -9.59 8.00 3.99
N ALA A 100 -8.49 8.62 4.41
CA ALA A 100 -8.33 9.33 5.66
C ALA A 100 -7.46 10.56 5.43
N SER A 101 -7.34 11.45 6.42
CA SER A 101 -6.53 12.66 6.31
C SER A 101 -5.84 13.00 7.62
N GLY A 102 -4.69 13.67 7.52
CA GLY A 102 -3.90 14.10 8.67
C GLY A 102 -2.56 14.70 8.28
N ALA A 103 -1.77 15.04 9.30
CA ALA A 103 -0.39 15.46 9.13
C ALA A 103 0.53 14.24 8.95
N MET A 104 1.58 14.41 8.13
CA MET A 104 2.68 13.46 8.02
C MET A 104 3.79 13.83 9.02
N ASN A 105 4.41 12.82 9.60
CA ASN A 105 5.65 13.04 10.35
C ASN A 105 6.77 13.45 9.39
N THR A 106 7.61 14.39 9.82
CA THR A 106 8.79 14.80 9.05
C THR A 106 9.97 13.85 9.22
N SER A 107 9.88 12.95 10.19
CA SER A 107 10.82 11.84 10.39
C SER A 107 10.06 10.62 10.94
N GLY A 108 10.50 9.42 10.56
CA GLY A 108 9.85 8.18 10.97
C GLY A 108 8.50 7.94 10.29
N SER A 109 7.79 6.93 10.73
CA SER A 109 6.54 6.48 10.12
C SER A 109 5.33 7.30 10.56
N THR A 110 4.42 7.54 9.64
CA THR A 110 3.07 8.02 9.91
C THR A 110 2.07 6.89 9.68
N THR A 111 1.14 6.66 10.62
CA THR A 111 0.05 5.71 10.43
C THR A 111 -1.07 6.38 9.64
N LEU A 112 -1.33 5.93 8.41
CA LEU A 112 -2.38 6.44 7.53
C LEU A 112 -3.73 5.77 7.81
N ALA A 113 -3.70 4.51 8.24
CA ALA A 113 -4.88 3.74 8.58
C ALA A 113 -4.59 2.74 9.70
N THR A 114 -5.59 2.50 10.57
CA THR A 114 -5.56 1.47 11.60
C THR A 114 -6.83 0.65 11.50
N ASN A 115 -6.69 -0.66 11.26
CA ASN A 115 -7.81 -1.60 11.12
C ASN A 115 -8.92 -1.10 10.17
N ALA A 116 -8.53 -0.43 9.09
CA ALA A 116 -9.46 0.07 8.09
C ALA A 116 -10.11 -1.08 7.34
N THR A 117 -11.44 -1.16 7.38
CA THR A 117 -12.19 -2.20 6.65
C THR A 117 -12.33 -1.81 5.20
N ILE A 118 -12.07 -2.77 4.29
CA ILE A 118 -12.24 -2.62 2.85
C ILE A 118 -13.13 -3.76 2.32
N ALA A 119 -14.18 -3.41 1.60
CA ALA A 119 -15.09 -4.38 1.03
C ALA A 119 -14.41 -5.21 -0.08
N ALA A 120 -14.99 -6.36 -0.40
CA ALA A 120 -14.59 -7.15 -1.56
C ALA A 120 -14.63 -6.30 -2.85
N GLY A 121 -13.61 -6.41 -3.68
CA GLY A 121 -13.51 -5.69 -4.95
C GLY A 121 -13.29 -4.18 -4.83
N SER A 122 -13.12 -3.63 -3.62
CA SER A 122 -12.98 -2.19 -3.38
C SER A 122 -11.53 -1.73 -3.34
N THR A 123 -11.36 -0.41 -3.45
CA THR A 123 -10.05 0.27 -3.43
C THR A 123 -10.10 1.50 -2.52
N HIS A 124 -9.07 1.68 -1.71
CA HIS A 124 -8.81 2.85 -0.90
C HIS A 124 -7.58 3.58 -1.43
N THR A 125 -7.65 4.90 -1.52
CA THR A 125 -6.55 5.74 -2.02
C THR A 125 -6.15 6.76 -0.96
N TYR A 126 -4.83 6.90 -0.76
CA TYR A 126 -4.22 7.90 0.09
C TYR A 126 -3.28 8.74 -0.75
N ASN A 127 -3.47 10.07 -0.75
CA ASN A 127 -2.59 11.01 -1.39
C ASN A 127 -1.71 11.65 -0.33
N VAL A 128 -0.40 11.46 -0.43
CA VAL A 128 0.61 11.98 0.50
C VAL A 128 1.32 13.14 -0.15
N SER A 129 1.55 14.21 0.59
CA SER A 129 2.26 15.40 0.12
C SER A 129 3.25 15.88 1.16
N PHE A 130 4.45 16.24 0.72
CA PHE A 130 5.47 16.88 1.54
C PHE A 130 5.89 18.20 0.91
N ASN A 131 6.14 19.21 1.75
CA ASN A 131 6.89 20.40 1.40
C ASN A 131 8.33 20.19 1.86
N VAL A 132 9.29 20.34 0.94
CA VAL A 132 10.69 20.09 1.20
C VAL A 132 11.55 21.26 0.74
N SER A 133 12.72 21.42 1.37
CA SER A 133 13.78 22.32 0.97
C SER A 133 15.10 21.56 0.81
N LEU A 134 15.98 22.07 -0.03
CA LEU A 134 17.34 21.55 -0.18
C LEU A 134 18.26 22.23 0.82
N ASN A 135 19.12 21.45 1.45
CA ASN A 135 20.23 21.91 2.28
C ASN A 135 21.54 21.57 1.57
N LEU A 136 22.06 22.55 0.82
CA LEU A 136 23.24 22.38 -0.03
C LEU A 136 24.48 23.11 0.54
N GLU A 137 24.51 23.35 1.84
CA GLU A 137 25.66 24.02 2.48
C GLU A 137 26.87 23.08 2.47
N PRO A 138 28.01 23.50 1.87
CA PRO A 138 29.23 22.71 1.86
C PRO A 138 29.73 22.44 3.28
N GLY A 139 29.86 21.18 3.65
CA GLY A 139 30.34 20.78 4.97
C GLY A 139 29.32 20.98 6.08
N SER A 140 28.01 20.95 5.75
CA SER A 140 26.95 20.98 6.74
C SER A 140 27.11 19.82 7.74
N ALA A 141 26.76 20.06 8.98
CA ALA A 141 26.89 19.10 10.08
C ALA A 141 25.96 17.87 9.91
N ASP A 142 25.10 17.89 8.91
CA ASP A 142 24.18 16.80 8.57
C ASP A 142 24.81 15.73 7.67
N GLY A 143 26.05 15.95 7.17
CA GLY A 143 26.78 14.97 6.38
C GLY A 143 26.30 14.82 4.92
N GLY A 144 25.54 15.80 4.41
CA GLY A 144 25.12 15.84 3.02
C GLY A 144 26.27 15.81 2.03
N ASP A 145 26.11 15.08 0.93
CA ASP A 145 27.12 14.96 -0.12
C ASP A 145 26.77 15.78 -1.38
N ASN A 146 25.66 16.53 -1.34
CA ASN A 146 25.06 17.30 -2.45
C ASN A 146 24.60 16.41 -3.64
N VAL A 147 24.33 15.12 -3.39
CA VAL A 147 23.85 14.16 -4.40
C VAL A 147 22.42 13.73 -4.08
N TYR A 148 21.49 14.63 -4.21
CA TYR A 148 20.06 14.47 -3.83
C TYR A 148 19.13 14.11 -5.00
N THR A 149 19.63 13.88 -6.20
CA THR A 149 18.79 13.73 -7.41
C THR A 149 18.48 12.29 -7.80
N ALA A 150 19.16 11.31 -7.18
CA ALA A 150 18.97 9.91 -7.48
C ALA A 150 18.22 9.19 -6.35
N CYS A 151 17.39 8.21 -6.70
CA CYS A 151 16.84 7.24 -5.74
C CYS A 151 17.61 5.92 -5.79
N GLY A 152 18.93 5.98 -5.92
CA GLY A 152 19.84 4.84 -5.91
C GLY A 152 20.00 4.10 -7.22
N VAL A 153 19.03 4.17 -8.13
CA VAL A 153 19.12 3.58 -9.48
C VAL A 153 18.56 4.56 -10.48
N ALA A 154 19.19 4.67 -11.63
CA ALA A 154 18.68 5.49 -12.71
C ALA A 154 17.24 5.11 -13.03
N GLY A 155 16.31 6.08 -12.89
CA GLY A 155 14.90 5.91 -13.21
C GLY A 155 13.94 5.74 -12.05
N ASN A 156 14.37 5.91 -10.79
CA ASN A 156 13.47 5.93 -9.61
C ASN A 156 12.45 4.78 -9.57
N GLY A 157 12.85 3.61 -10.03
CA GLY A 157 11.99 2.45 -10.13
C GLY A 157 11.98 1.57 -8.87
N PRO A 158 11.29 0.44 -8.92
CA PRO A 158 11.38 -0.58 -7.88
C PRO A 158 12.85 -0.94 -7.63
N GLY A 159 13.30 -0.83 -6.38
CA GLY A 159 14.69 -1.01 -6.01
C GLY A 159 15.44 0.26 -5.63
N SER A 160 14.78 1.43 -5.69
CA SER A 160 15.28 2.67 -5.08
C SER A 160 15.61 2.45 -3.60
N GLN A 161 16.62 3.15 -3.11
CA GLN A 161 17.16 2.95 -1.76
C GLN A 161 16.75 4.05 -0.80
N PRO A 162 16.47 3.70 0.49
CA PRO A 162 16.28 4.70 1.54
C PRO A 162 17.48 5.65 1.65
N GLY A 163 17.21 6.93 1.94
CA GLY A 163 18.22 7.95 2.08
C GLY A 163 18.75 8.49 0.75
N GLN A 164 18.06 8.26 -0.36
CA GLN A 164 18.47 8.76 -1.68
C GLN A 164 17.31 9.48 -2.36
N GLY A 165 17.56 10.67 -2.86
CA GLY A 165 16.59 11.53 -3.51
C GLY A 165 15.31 11.70 -2.67
N LEU A 166 14.16 11.54 -3.28
CA LEU A 166 12.84 11.64 -2.64
C LEU A 166 12.23 10.23 -2.43
N TYR A 167 13.04 9.29 -1.92
CA TYR A 167 12.56 7.94 -1.63
C TYR A 167 11.54 7.95 -0.47
N ASN A 168 10.37 7.36 -0.68
CA ASN A 168 9.32 7.23 0.33
C ASN A 168 8.80 5.78 0.34
N LYS A 169 8.85 5.12 1.53
CA LYS A 169 8.47 3.72 1.75
C LYS A 169 7.03 3.60 2.25
#